data_2a7ad8de602884070a47c4a6bb558fdd
#
_entry.id   2a7ad8de602884070a47c4a6bb558fdd
#
_cell.length_a   1.000
_cell.length_b   1.000
_cell.length_c   1.000
_cell.angle_alpha   90.00
_cell.angle_beta   90.00
_cell.angle_gamma   90.00
#
_symmetry.space_group_name_H-M   'P 1'
#
loop_
_entity.id
_entity.type
_entity.pdbx_description
1 polymer ?
#
loop_
_entity_poly.entity_id
_entity_poly.type
_entity_poly.pdbx_seq_one_letter_code
_entity_poly.pdbx_strand_id
1 'polypeptide(L)'
;MTLTTAALARFSQCGHRYWLTDVEGVDNPATTRQAVSRAVRAAIQQDLRQNAPSRPQETAGWVGGLAQGEMARVTLTPQEASRGMKTTTDRVAYSATRLYGLWRAVVKPRIHHTHLGRGFELGIGGATITGAIEIQEAGGVRATKVRTRRPEKQESEREVGLILQAIAAGAERVTTDYLIESDPLAVDRQEWTLSDAQVEMARNRIKAAAVAVEAGIFLPADASDWRCVSCPLHAVCLYV
;
A
#
# COMPACT_ATOMS: atom_id res chain seq x y z
N MET A 1 -14.94 -15.86 10.03
CA MET A 1 -13.54 -15.75 9.54
C MET A 1 -13.05 -14.31 9.69
N THR A 2 -11.77 -14.10 10.06
CA THR A 2 -11.16 -12.77 10.15
C THR A 2 -10.09 -12.62 9.06
N LEU A 3 -10.13 -11.52 8.30
CA LEU A 3 -9.15 -11.18 7.27
C LEU A 3 -8.59 -9.77 7.53
N THR A 4 -7.31 -9.56 7.26
CA THR A 4 -6.75 -8.21 7.20
C THR A 4 -7.02 -7.57 5.84
N THR A 5 -7.04 -6.23 5.76
CA THR A 5 -7.12 -5.52 4.48
C THR A 5 -5.96 -5.91 3.54
N ALA A 6 -4.77 -6.22 4.09
CA ALA A 6 -3.62 -6.68 3.32
C ALA A 6 -3.82 -8.10 2.77
N ALA A 7 -4.36 -9.02 3.56
CA ALA A 7 -4.69 -10.38 3.16
C ALA A 7 -5.74 -10.37 2.04
N LEU A 8 -6.79 -9.57 2.20
CA LEU A 8 -7.83 -9.39 1.18
C LEU A 8 -7.25 -8.83 -0.14
N ALA A 9 -6.34 -7.86 -0.06
CA ALA A 9 -5.67 -7.32 -1.25
C ALA A 9 -4.81 -8.38 -1.95
N ARG A 10 -4.09 -9.24 -1.20
CA ARG A 10 -3.33 -10.37 -1.78
C ARG A 10 -4.24 -11.38 -2.44
N PHE A 11 -5.32 -11.77 -1.76
CA PHE A 11 -6.31 -12.70 -2.33
C PHE A 11 -6.90 -12.16 -3.65
N SER A 12 -7.27 -10.88 -3.67
CA SER A 12 -7.83 -10.23 -4.87
C SER A 12 -6.83 -10.14 -6.04
N GLN A 13 -5.53 -10.16 -5.76
CA GLN A 13 -4.49 -10.17 -6.79
C GLN A 13 -4.19 -11.58 -7.29
N CYS A 14 -4.10 -12.55 -6.38
CA CYS A 14 -3.82 -13.94 -6.67
C CYS A 14 -4.17 -14.78 -5.43
N GLY A 15 -5.16 -15.67 -5.55
CA GLY A 15 -5.57 -16.55 -4.46
C GLY A 15 -4.45 -17.48 -4.00
N HIS A 16 -3.63 -18.00 -4.94
CA HIS A 16 -2.49 -18.85 -4.60
C HIS A 16 -1.39 -18.11 -3.83
N ARG A 17 -1.13 -16.82 -4.17
CA ARG A 17 -0.20 -15.99 -3.39
C ARG A 17 -0.70 -15.77 -1.96
N TYR A 18 -2.01 -15.52 -1.78
CA TYR A 18 -2.61 -15.45 -0.46
C TYR A 18 -2.43 -16.78 0.29
N TRP A 19 -2.70 -17.92 -0.34
CA TRP A 19 -2.52 -19.22 0.29
C TRP A 19 -1.09 -19.43 0.75
N LEU A 20 -0.09 -19.22 -0.12
CA LEU A 20 1.32 -19.36 0.25
C LEU A 20 1.71 -18.46 1.45
N THR A 21 1.26 -17.21 1.47
CA THR A 21 1.74 -16.25 2.48
C THR A 21 0.90 -16.24 3.76
N ASP A 22 -0.41 -16.35 3.65
CA ASP A 22 -1.32 -16.16 4.78
C ASP A 22 -1.80 -17.50 5.39
N VAL A 23 -1.73 -18.60 4.65
CA VAL A 23 -2.11 -19.93 5.13
C VAL A 23 -0.87 -20.78 5.40
N GLU A 24 0.05 -20.91 4.44
CA GLU A 24 1.27 -21.73 4.59
C GLU A 24 2.41 -20.99 5.28
N GLY A 25 2.31 -19.69 5.48
CA GLY A 25 3.32 -18.90 6.18
C GLY A 25 4.63 -18.73 5.40
N VAL A 26 4.60 -18.90 4.08
CA VAL A 26 5.78 -18.68 3.23
C VAL A 26 6.15 -17.20 3.26
N ASP A 27 7.40 -16.92 3.54
CA ASP A 27 7.92 -15.54 3.53
C ASP A 27 7.63 -14.87 2.18
N ASN A 28 7.03 -13.69 2.26
CA ASN A 28 6.74 -12.86 1.10
C ASN A 28 7.70 -11.66 1.09
N PRO A 29 8.90 -11.84 0.50
CA PRO A 29 9.93 -10.81 0.56
C PRO A 29 9.46 -9.52 -0.09
N ALA A 30 9.89 -8.41 0.48
CA ALA A 30 9.59 -7.10 -0.08
C ALA A 30 10.43 -6.85 -1.34
N THR A 31 9.91 -6.09 -2.28
CA THR A 31 10.67 -5.53 -3.38
C THR A 31 11.26 -4.18 -3.00
N THR A 32 12.29 -3.72 -3.71
CA THR A 32 12.87 -2.38 -3.53
C THR A 32 11.82 -1.28 -3.64
N ARG A 33 10.84 -1.43 -4.54
CA ARG A 33 9.72 -0.51 -4.69
C ARG A 33 8.81 -0.47 -3.46
N GLN A 34 8.58 -1.63 -2.85
CA GLN A 34 7.81 -1.69 -1.60
C GLN A 34 8.60 -1.05 -0.45
N ALA A 35 9.93 -1.19 -0.43
CA ALA A 35 10.79 -0.52 0.54
C ALA A 35 10.70 1.02 0.41
N VAL A 36 10.76 1.57 -0.80
CA VAL A 36 10.53 3.01 -1.05
C VAL A 36 9.16 3.43 -0.52
N SER A 37 8.10 2.72 -0.90
CA SER A 37 6.73 3.04 -0.48
C SER A 37 6.54 3.00 1.03
N ARG A 38 7.13 2.01 1.71
CA ARG A 38 7.05 1.87 3.17
C ARG A 38 7.84 2.97 3.88
N ALA A 39 9.05 3.27 3.41
CA ALA A 39 9.87 4.34 3.96
C ALA A 39 9.18 5.71 3.85
N VAL A 40 8.63 6.03 2.68
CA VAL A 40 7.85 7.26 2.47
C VAL A 40 6.65 7.32 3.40
N ARG A 41 5.89 6.24 3.52
CA ARG A 41 4.71 6.18 4.40
C ARG A 41 5.10 6.33 5.87
N ALA A 42 6.16 5.67 6.31
CA ALA A 42 6.66 5.81 7.68
C ALA A 42 7.11 7.25 7.97
N ALA A 43 7.81 7.89 7.03
CA ALA A 43 8.20 9.29 7.13
C ALA A 43 6.99 10.22 7.22
N ILE A 44 5.97 10.02 6.39
CA ILE A 44 4.71 10.77 6.43
C ILE A 44 4.02 10.64 7.79
N GLN A 45 3.87 9.42 8.30
CA GLN A 45 3.22 9.19 9.59
C GLN A 45 3.97 9.83 10.75
N GLN A 46 5.30 9.77 10.74
CA GLN A 46 6.12 10.41 11.77
C GLN A 46 6.07 11.94 11.67
N ASP A 47 6.09 12.50 10.46
CA ASP A 47 6.00 13.94 10.26
C ASP A 47 4.63 14.49 10.71
N LEU A 48 3.54 13.80 10.41
CA LEU A 48 2.21 14.19 10.87
C LEU A 48 2.05 14.10 12.40
N ARG A 49 2.86 13.25 13.07
CA ARG A 49 2.96 13.20 14.54
C ARG A 49 3.93 14.24 15.11
N GLN A 50 4.41 15.17 14.29
CA GLN A 50 5.36 16.24 14.66
C GLN A 50 6.75 15.74 15.09
N ASN A 51 7.14 14.54 14.67
CA ASN A 51 8.42 13.92 15.01
C ASN A 51 9.46 13.99 13.88
N ALA A 52 9.19 14.75 12.81
CA ALA A 52 10.11 14.88 11.70
C ALA A 52 11.10 16.03 11.91
N PRO A 53 12.36 15.86 11.50
CA PRO A 53 13.35 16.95 11.51
C PRO A 53 12.92 18.13 10.66
N SER A 54 13.22 19.34 11.10
CA SER A 54 12.87 20.57 10.38
C SER A 54 13.88 20.93 9.28
N ARG A 55 15.15 20.60 9.47
CA ARG A 55 16.24 20.94 8.55
C ARG A 55 16.31 19.95 7.39
N PRO A 56 16.49 20.43 6.13
CA PRO A 56 16.51 19.57 4.94
C PRO A 56 17.54 18.43 5.00
N GLN A 57 18.75 18.71 5.49
CA GLN A 57 19.85 17.72 5.60
C GLN A 57 19.53 16.63 6.63
N GLU A 58 19.00 17.02 7.79
CA GLU A 58 18.57 16.08 8.83
C GLU A 58 17.39 15.23 8.32
N THR A 59 16.47 15.85 7.58
CA THR A 59 15.33 15.17 6.94
C THR A 59 15.80 14.11 5.96
N ALA A 60 16.79 14.42 5.10
CA ALA A 60 17.31 13.46 4.13
C ALA A 60 17.99 12.25 4.82
N GLY A 61 18.82 12.48 5.84
CA GLY A 61 19.45 11.43 6.62
C GLY A 61 18.42 10.57 7.36
N TRP A 62 17.41 11.18 7.93
CA TRP A 62 16.34 10.49 8.63
C TRP A 62 15.50 9.58 7.69
N VAL A 63 15.03 10.08 6.55
CA VAL A 63 14.30 9.28 5.56
C VAL A 63 15.20 8.18 4.98
N GLY A 64 16.48 8.48 4.75
CA GLY A 64 17.48 7.49 4.35
C GLY A 64 17.61 6.35 5.35
N GLY A 65 17.63 6.64 6.65
CA GLY A 65 17.63 5.63 7.71
C GLY A 65 16.39 4.74 7.71
N LEU A 66 15.20 5.33 7.51
CA LEU A 66 13.96 4.56 7.35
C LEU A 66 14.04 3.62 6.12
N ALA A 67 14.55 4.11 5.00
CA ALA A 67 14.73 3.33 3.80
C ALA A 67 15.71 2.16 3.98
N GLN A 68 16.83 2.37 4.69
CA GLN A 68 17.78 1.30 5.05
C GLN A 68 17.12 0.22 5.91
N GLY A 69 16.30 0.61 6.89
CA GLY A 69 15.55 -0.34 7.71
C GLY A 69 14.59 -1.22 6.90
N GLU A 70 13.93 -0.65 5.89
CA GLU A 70 13.06 -1.41 4.99
C GLU A 70 13.83 -2.33 4.04
N MET A 71 15.05 -1.96 3.64
CA MET A 71 15.91 -2.78 2.78
C MET A 71 16.37 -4.08 3.44
N ALA A 72 16.39 -4.16 4.76
CA ALA A 72 16.70 -5.40 5.48
C ALA A 72 15.71 -6.55 5.18
N ARG A 73 14.52 -6.25 4.63
CA ARG A 73 13.46 -7.19 4.29
C ARG A 73 13.31 -7.41 2.79
N VAL A 74 14.22 -6.86 1.99
CA VAL A 74 14.13 -6.89 0.53
C VAL A 74 14.92 -8.05 -0.04
N THR A 75 14.29 -8.81 -0.95
CA THR A 75 15.01 -9.71 -1.84
C THR A 75 15.30 -8.98 -3.14
N LEU A 76 16.58 -8.87 -3.48
CA LEU A 76 17.01 -8.20 -4.71
C LEU A 76 16.72 -9.08 -5.92
N THR A 77 16.24 -8.47 -7.00
CA THR A 77 16.23 -9.11 -8.31
C THR A 77 17.66 -9.37 -8.80
N PRO A 78 17.89 -10.31 -9.73
CA PRO A 78 19.23 -10.56 -10.30
C PRO A 78 19.91 -9.28 -10.82
N GLN A 79 19.15 -8.39 -11.45
CA GLN A 79 19.66 -7.11 -11.95
C GLN A 79 20.04 -6.14 -10.82
N GLU A 80 19.30 -6.13 -9.71
CA GLU A 80 19.64 -5.32 -8.54
C GLU A 80 20.83 -5.90 -7.79
N ALA A 81 20.90 -7.22 -7.67
CA ALA A 81 22.03 -7.92 -7.06
C ALA A 81 23.34 -7.67 -7.82
N SER A 82 23.30 -7.62 -9.16
CA SER A 82 24.48 -7.29 -9.98
C SER A 82 25.02 -5.87 -9.75
N ARG A 83 24.17 -4.93 -9.31
CA ARG A 83 24.56 -3.56 -8.93
C ARG A 83 25.12 -3.46 -7.52
N GLY A 84 24.92 -4.49 -6.73
CA GLY A 84 25.31 -4.56 -5.31
C GLY A 84 24.28 -3.95 -4.36
N MET A 85 24.21 -4.52 -3.16
CA MET A 85 23.26 -4.13 -2.09
C MET A 85 23.40 -2.65 -1.73
N LYS A 86 24.62 -2.15 -1.53
CA LYS A 86 24.87 -0.75 -1.17
C LYS A 86 24.28 0.21 -2.19
N THR A 87 24.61 0.04 -3.48
CA THR A 87 24.11 0.90 -4.56
C THR A 87 22.59 0.87 -4.64
N THR A 88 21.97 -0.30 -4.46
CA THR A 88 20.51 -0.44 -4.46
C THR A 88 19.89 0.26 -3.26
N THR A 89 20.48 0.12 -2.07
CA THR A 89 20.03 0.81 -0.85
C THR A 89 20.10 2.33 -1.00
N ASP A 90 21.20 2.85 -1.54
CA ASP A 90 21.38 4.29 -1.78
C ASP A 90 20.30 4.84 -2.75
N ARG A 91 19.96 4.06 -3.80
CA ARG A 91 18.87 4.44 -4.72
C ARG A 91 17.52 4.45 -4.04
N VAL A 92 17.20 3.45 -3.21
CA VAL A 92 15.94 3.41 -2.45
C VAL A 92 15.85 4.60 -1.49
N ALA A 93 16.94 4.91 -0.78
CA ALA A 93 17.00 6.07 0.11
C ALA A 93 16.83 7.39 -0.64
N TYR A 94 17.48 7.55 -1.80
CA TYR A 94 17.35 8.72 -2.66
C TYR A 94 15.90 8.89 -3.16
N SER A 95 15.29 7.83 -3.70
CA SER A 95 13.90 7.86 -4.16
C SER A 95 12.94 8.20 -3.04
N ALA A 96 13.08 7.56 -1.87
CA ALA A 96 12.23 7.83 -0.71
C ALA A 96 12.34 9.28 -0.25
N THR A 97 13.55 9.83 -0.19
CA THR A 97 13.80 11.23 0.22
C THR A 97 13.17 12.22 -0.75
N ARG A 98 13.30 12.01 -2.05
CA ARG A 98 12.70 12.87 -3.08
C ARG A 98 11.17 12.86 -3.01
N LEU A 99 10.58 11.68 -2.92
CA LEU A 99 9.11 11.53 -2.86
C LEU A 99 8.53 12.09 -1.56
N TYR A 100 9.20 11.89 -0.43
CA TYR A 100 8.80 12.52 0.82
C TYR A 100 8.92 14.06 0.77
N GLY A 101 10.00 14.58 0.19
CA GLY A 101 10.17 16.02 -0.03
C GLY A 101 9.04 16.62 -0.87
N LEU A 102 8.65 15.94 -1.96
CA LEU A 102 7.50 16.31 -2.78
C LEU A 102 6.19 16.30 -1.96
N TRP A 103 5.95 15.23 -1.19
CA TRP A 103 4.78 15.14 -0.33
C TRP A 103 4.73 16.30 0.68
N ARG A 104 5.86 16.58 1.34
CA ARG A 104 5.97 17.65 2.34
C ARG A 104 5.67 19.03 1.75
N ALA A 105 6.12 19.28 0.52
CA ALA A 105 5.92 20.56 -0.16
C ALA A 105 4.49 20.72 -0.72
N VAL A 106 3.90 19.66 -1.27
CA VAL A 106 2.68 19.76 -2.08
C VAL A 106 1.46 19.22 -1.35
N VAL A 107 1.60 18.10 -0.63
CA VAL A 107 0.47 17.38 -0.03
C VAL A 107 0.24 17.81 1.41
N LYS A 108 1.30 17.84 2.22
CA LYS A 108 1.21 18.14 3.67
C LYS A 108 0.45 19.44 3.99
N PRO A 109 0.64 20.58 3.29
CA PRO A 109 -0.07 21.81 3.60
C PRO A 109 -1.60 21.73 3.46
N ARG A 110 -2.10 20.66 2.83
CA ARG A 110 -3.52 20.43 2.57
C ARG A 110 -4.15 19.39 3.50
N ILE A 111 -3.37 18.85 4.45
CA ILE A 111 -3.82 17.80 5.36
C ILE A 111 -4.27 18.45 6.67
N HIS A 112 -5.52 18.20 7.02
CA HIS A 112 -6.13 18.58 8.30
C HIS A 112 -6.61 17.31 9.01
N HIS A 113 -5.65 16.53 9.51
CA HIS A 113 -5.96 15.23 10.11
C HIS A 113 -6.55 15.36 11.53
N THR A 114 -7.48 14.46 11.84
CA THR A 114 -8.04 14.28 13.18
C THR A 114 -7.43 13.06 13.87
N HIS A 115 -7.15 12.01 13.10
CA HIS A 115 -6.53 10.78 13.59
C HIS A 115 -5.55 10.21 12.56
N LEU A 116 -4.50 9.51 13.05
CA LEU A 116 -3.48 8.86 12.24
C LEU A 116 -3.35 7.39 12.65
N GLY A 117 -3.37 6.49 11.69
CA GLY A 117 -3.14 5.07 11.90
C GLY A 117 -4.16 4.41 12.82
N ARG A 118 -5.41 4.90 12.85
CA ARG A 118 -6.47 4.34 13.70
C ARG A 118 -6.86 2.95 13.21
N GLY A 119 -6.67 1.94 14.07
CA GLY A 119 -7.14 0.58 13.80
C GLY A 119 -8.67 0.51 13.69
N PHE A 120 -9.16 -0.41 12.88
CA PHE A 120 -10.59 -0.73 12.79
C PHE A 120 -10.83 -2.24 12.68
N GLU A 121 -12.02 -2.61 13.11
CA GLU A 121 -12.62 -3.93 12.90
C GLU A 121 -14.03 -3.73 12.35
N LEU A 122 -14.34 -4.40 11.24
CA LEU A 122 -15.58 -4.21 10.50
C LEU A 122 -16.18 -5.55 10.09
N GLY A 123 -17.41 -5.82 10.54
CA GLY A 123 -18.21 -6.95 10.08
C GLY A 123 -18.85 -6.63 8.74
N ILE A 124 -18.43 -7.30 7.66
CA ILE A 124 -18.95 -7.04 6.31
C ILE A 124 -18.83 -8.30 5.44
N GLY A 125 -19.84 -8.57 4.60
CA GLY A 125 -19.80 -9.68 3.64
C GLY A 125 -19.67 -11.08 4.29
N GLY A 126 -20.07 -11.25 5.54
CA GLY A 126 -19.95 -12.51 6.28
C GLY A 126 -18.58 -12.74 6.91
N ALA A 127 -17.67 -11.78 6.85
CA ALA A 127 -16.36 -11.84 7.46
C ALA A 127 -16.10 -10.63 8.36
N THR A 128 -15.17 -10.77 9.28
CA THR A 128 -14.58 -9.66 10.06
C THR A 128 -13.33 -9.16 9.35
N ILE A 129 -13.29 -7.90 8.99
CA ILE A 129 -12.12 -7.29 8.36
C ILE A 129 -11.42 -6.37 9.35
N THR A 130 -10.13 -6.57 9.52
CA THR A 130 -9.28 -5.72 10.34
C THR A 130 -8.33 -4.91 9.47
N GLY A 131 -8.04 -3.68 9.90
CA GLY A 131 -7.14 -2.78 9.17
C GLY A 131 -6.83 -1.53 9.94
N ALA A 132 -6.24 -0.55 9.24
CA ALA A 132 -6.01 0.77 9.79
C ALA A 132 -6.40 1.87 8.80
N ILE A 133 -7.00 2.94 9.33
CA ILE A 133 -7.24 4.19 8.60
C ILE A 133 -5.92 4.95 8.58
N GLU A 134 -5.38 5.21 7.38
CA GLU A 134 -4.07 5.85 7.24
C GLU A 134 -4.08 7.27 7.79
N ILE A 135 -4.98 8.10 7.29
CA ILE A 135 -5.20 9.48 7.74
C ILE A 135 -6.72 9.72 7.76
N GLN A 136 -7.24 10.13 8.91
CA GLN A 136 -8.64 10.54 9.03
C GLN A 136 -8.69 12.08 9.08
N GLU A 137 -9.57 12.66 8.27
CA GLU A 137 -9.87 14.10 8.21
C GLU A 137 -11.34 14.35 8.61
N ALA A 138 -11.76 15.59 8.78
CA ALA A 138 -13.16 15.92 9.03
C ALA A 138 -14.02 15.48 7.83
N GLY A 139 -14.91 14.48 8.04
CA GLY A 139 -15.79 13.92 7.00
C GLY A 139 -15.07 13.13 5.91
N GLY A 140 -13.79 12.79 6.06
CA GLY A 140 -13.02 12.10 5.02
C GLY A 140 -11.93 11.18 5.53
N VAL A 141 -11.44 10.35 4.62
CA VAL A 141 -10.21 9.57 4.79
C VAL A 141 -9.24 9.90 3.66
N ARG A 142 -7.94 9.86 3.98
CA ARG A 142 -6.87 10.12 3.01
C ARG A 142 -5.83 9.03 3.06
N ALA A 143 -5.34 8.63 1.89
CA ALA A 143 -4.21 7.73 1.75
C ALA A 143 -3.13 8.32 0.83
N THR A 144 -1.88 7.93 1.05
CA THR A 144 -0.76 8.29 0.18
C THR A 144 -0.14 7.05 -0.44
N LYS A 145 0.04 7.05 -1.75
CA LYS A 145 0.57 5.93 -2.52
C LYS A 145 1.75 6.36 -3.38
N VAL A 146 2.74 5.48 -3.48
CA VAL A 146 3.89 5.67 -4.37
C VAL A 146 3.68 4.86 -5.64
N ARG A 147 3.88 5.49 -6.80
CA ARG A 147 3.73 4.91 -8.14
C ARG A 147 4.90 5.31 -9.04
N THR A 148 5.15 4.55 -10.09
CA THR A 148 6.11 4.91 -11.15
C THR A 148 5.41 5.51 -12.38
N ARG A 149 4.10 5.38 -12.47
CA ARG A 149 3.26 5.95 -13.52
C ARG A 149 1.99 6.53 -12.93
N ARG A 150 1.38 7.44 -13.64
CA ARG A 150 0.09 7.99 -13.25
C ARG A 150 -0.95 6.88 -13.11
N PRO A 151 -1.80 6.95 -12.06
CA PRO A 151 -2.91 6.03 -11.91
C PRO A 151 -3.93 6.23 -13.04
N GLU A 152 -4.70 5.20 -13.31
CA GLU A 152 -5.87 5.34 -14.17
C GLU A 152 -6.90 6.26 -13.50
N LYS A 153 -7.71 6.93 -14.33
CA LYS A 153 -8.81 7.74 -13.82
C LYS A 153 -9.72 6.85 -12.95
N GLN A 154 -10.04 7.33 -11.76
CA GLN A 154 -10.86 6.60 -10.79
C GLN A 154 -10.26 5.26 -10.29
N GLU A 155 -8.93 5.08 -10.38
CA GLU A 155 -8.29 3.85 -9.86
C GLU A 155 -8.59 3.67 -8.36
N SER A 156 -8.54 4.76 -7.57
CA SER A 156 -8.78 4.72 -6.13
C SER A 156 -10.21 4.32 -5.75
N GLU A 157 -11.21 4.65 -6.59
CA GLU A 157 -12.62 4.31 -6.34
C GLU A 157 -12.89 2.80 -6.35
N ARG A 158 -12.02 2.01 -6.97
CA ARG A 158 -12.12 0.55 -7.07
C ARG A 158 -11.34 -0.19 -6.01
N GLU A 159 -10.62 0.53 -5.16
CA GLU A 159 -9.79 -0.08 -4.13
C GLU A 159 -10.59 -0.42 -2.87
N VAL A 160 -10.87 -1.70 -2.68
CA VAL A 160 -11.64 -2.19 -1.52
C VAL A 160 -11.03 -1.71 -0.19
N GLY A 161 -9.71 -1.67 -0.07
CA GLY A 161 -9.05 -1.20 1.16
C GLY A 161 -9.38 0.25 1.53
N LEU A 162 -9.52 1.15 0.54
CA LEU A 162 -9.91 2.55 0.77
C LEU A 162 -11.40 2.67 1.11
N ILE A 163 -12.25 1.90 0.42
CA ILE A 163 -13.68 1.84 0.72
C ILE A 163 -13.90 1.37 2.17
N LEU A 164 -13.19 0.35 2.62
CA LEU A 164 -13.27 -0.15 3.99
C LEU A 164 -12.80 0.88 5.02
N GLN A 165 -11.74 1.64 4.73
CA GLN A 165 -11.31 2.74 5.60
C GLN A 165 -12.39 3.82 5.70
N ALA A 166 -13.04 4.18 4.59
CA ALA A 166 -14.12 5.16 4.58
C ALA A 166 -15.33 4.67 5.39
N ILE A 167 -15.78 3.44 5.20
CA ILE A 167 -16.87 2.83 5.97
C ILE A 167 -16.54 2.83 7.47
N ALA A 168 -15.34 2.37 7.83
CA ALA A 168 -14.92 2.29 9.23
C ALA A 168 -14.76 3.65 9.91
N ALA A 169 -14.45 4.69 9.14
CA ALA A 169 -14.36 6.07 9.61
C ALA A 169 -15.73 6.79 9.67
N GLY A 170 -16.79 6.22 9.09
CA GLY A 170 -18.03 6.93 8.81
C GLY A 170 -17.82 8.14 7.88
N ALA A 171 -16.90 8.01 6.94
CA ALA A 171 -16.47 9.09 6.06
C ALA A 171 -17.15 8.99 4.69
N GLU A 172 -17.60 10.14 4.19
CA GLU A 172 -18.20 10.23 2.86
C GLU A 172 -17.16 10.51 1.78
N ARG A 173 -16.08 11.24 2.12
CA ARG A 173 -15.04 11.64 1.17
C ARG A 173 -13.80 10.79 1.30
N VAL A 174 -13.25 10.38 0.15
CA VAL A 174 -11.98 9.67 0.06
C VAL A 174 -11.01 10.45 -0.82
N THR A 175 -9.82 10.70 -0.30
CA THR A 175 -8.74 11.36 -1.03
C THR A 175 -7.55 10.41 -1.14
N THR A 176 -7.00 10.26 -2.33
CA THR A 176 -5.75 9.51 -2.56
C THR A 176 -4.75 10.41 -3.25
N ASP A 177 -3.60 10.64 -2.60
CA ASP A 177 -2.47 11.33 -3.19
C ASP A 177 -1.46 10.31 -3.72
N TYR A 178 -1.28 10.27 -5.03
CA TYR A 178 -0.29 9.44 -5.69
C TYR A 178 0.99 10.24 -5.89
N LEU A 179 2.06 9.82 -5.23
CA LEU A 179 3.41 10.34 -5.46
C LEU A 179 4.02 9.57 -6.61
N ILE A 180 4.24 10.23 -7.72
CA ILE A 180 4.72 9.62 -8.95
C ILE A 180 6.24 9.75 -9.04
N GLU A 181 6.93 8.62 -9.02
CA GLU A 181 8.38 8.53 -9.23
C GLU A 181 8.70 8.63 -10.73
N SER A 182 8.55 9.81 -11.29
CA SER A 182 8.88 10.17 -12.66
C SER A 182 9.93 11.28 -12.68
N ASP A 183 10.37 11.66 -13.86
CA ASP A 183 11.21 12.84 -14.03
C ASP A 183 10.52 13.81 -14.99
N PRO A 184 10.04 14.96 -14.48
CA PRO A 184 10.04 15.39 -13.07
C PRO A 184 9.06 14.60 -12.18
N LEU A 185 9.30 14.62 -10.85
CA LEU A 185 8.37 14.05 -9.87
C LEU A 185 7.01 14.76 -9.96
N ALA A 186 5.94 14.01 -9.75
CA ALA A 186 4.58 14.55 -9.81
C ALA A 186 3.71 14.04 -8.66
N VAL A 187 2.65 14.81 -8.35
CA VAL A 187 1.54 14.38 -7.50
C VAL A 187 0.30 14.31 -8.37
N ASP A 188 -0.38 13.18 -8.32
CA ASP A 188 -1.74 13.04 -8.87
C ASP A 188 -2.70 12.81 -7.71
N ARG A 189 -3.78 13.56 -7.67
CA ARG A 189 -4.80 13.45 -6.63
C ARG A 189 -6.10 12.94 -7.21
N GLN A 190 -6.62 11.88 -6.61
CA GLN A 190 -7.96 11.41 -6.85
C GLN A 190 -8.82 11.66 -5.61
N GLU A 191 -9.96 12.30 -5.81
CA GLU A 191 -10.93 12.59 -4.77
C GLU A 191 -12.30 12.16 -5.24
N TRP A 192 -13.02 11.46 -4.37
CA TRP A 192 -14.34 10.92 -4.69
C TRP A 192 -15.21 10.77 -3.44
N THR A 193 -16.51 10.66 -3.65
CA THR A 193 -17.49 10.45 -2.58
C THR A 193 -17.91 8.98 -2.54
N LEU A 194 -17.92 8.38 -1.36
CA LEU A 194 -18.34 6.99 -1.16
C LEU A 194 -19.82 6.85 -1.54
N SER A 195 -20.10 5.90 -2.42
CA SER A 195 -21.45 5.57 -2.87
C SER A 195 -21.91 4.20 -2.37
N ASP A 196 -23.20 3.98 -2.30
CA ASP A 196 -23.78 2.68 -1.95
C ASP A 196 -23.32 1.58 -2.90
N ALA A 197 -23.14 1.89 -4.19
CA ALA A 197 -22.63 0.94 -5.17
C ALA A 197 -21.20 0.47 -4.84
N GLN A 198 -20.33 1.36 -4.35
CA GLN A 198 -18.96 0.99 -3.94
C GLN A 198 -18.98 0.17 -2.65
N VAL A 199 -19.84 0.50 -1.70
CA VAL A 199 -20.05 -0.29 -0.49
C VAL A 199 -20.51 -1.71 -0.82
N GLU A 200 -21.48 -1.84 -1.71
CA GLU A 200 -22.00 -3.14 -2.14
C GLU A 200 -20.96 -3.93 -2.94
N MET A 201 -20.20 -3.27 -3.81
CA MET A 201 -19.07 -3.90 -4.50
C MET A 201 -18.04 -4.46 -3.50
N ALA A 202 -17.67 -3.69 -2.46
CA ALA A 202 -16.74 -4.14 -1.44
C ALA A 202 -17.32 -5.33 -0.67
N ARG A 203 -18.59 -5.28 -0.27
CA ARG A 203 -19.30 -6.38 0.41
C ARG A 203 -19.28 -7.64 -0.42
N ASN A 204 -19.61 -7.57 -1.70
CA ASN A 204 -19.64 -8.72 -2.59
C ASN A 204 -18.26 -9.34 -2.81
N ARG A 205 -17.22 -8.53 -2.97
CA ARG A 205 -15.82 -9.01 -3.07
C ARG A 205 -15.37 -9.71 -1.79
N ILE A 206 -15.69 -9.17 -0.63
CA ILE A 206 -15.35 -9.78 0.65
C ILE A 206 -16.10 -11.09 0.84
N LYS A 207 -17.40 -11.12 0.54
CA LYS A 207 -18.19 -12.35 0.60
C LYS A 207 -17.62 -13.44 -0.31
N ALA A 208 -17.27 -13.09 -1.54
CA ALA A 208 -16.66 -14.04 -2.48
C ALA A 208 -15.30 -14.56 -1.95
N ALA A 209 -14.45 -13.66 -1.42
CA ALA A 209 -13.18 -14.05 -0.82
C ALA A 209 -13.37 -14.97 0.40
N ALA A 210 -14.34 -14.64 1.28
CA ALA A 210 -14.66 -15.45 2.46
C ALA A 210 -15.08 -16.87 2.08
N VAL A 211 -16.02 -16.98 1.15
CA VAL A 211 -16.51 -18.30 0.65
C VAL A 211 -15.37 -19.08 0.02
N ALA A 212 -14.53 -18.46 -0.80
CA ALA A 212 -13.43 -19.14 -1.46
C ALA A 212 -12.38 -19.64 -0.45
N VAL A 213 -12.03 -18.82 0.55
CA VAL A 213 -11.08 -19.20 1.60
C VAL A 213 -11.62 -20.34 2.45
N GLU A 214 -12.90 -20.29 2.85
CA GLU A 214 -13.56 -21.36 3.63
C GLU A 214 -13.66 -22.68 2.83
N ALA A 215 -13.84 -22.59 1.51
CA ALA A 215 -13.87 -23.75 0.62
C ALA A 215 -12.47 -24.26 0.22
N GLY A 216 -11.39 -23.60 0.64
CA GLY A 216 -10.02 -23.95 0.25
C GLY A 216 -9.72 -23.66 -1.23
N ILE A 217 -10.42 -22.70 -1.85
CA ILE A 217 -10.27 -22.37 -3.28
C ILE A 217 -9.30 -21.19 -3.43
N PHE A 218 -8.10 -21.48 -3.92
CA PHE A 218 -7.00 -20.50 -4.06
C PHE A 218 -6.49 -20.44 -5.50
N LEU A 219 -7.30 -19.88 -6.40
CA LEU A 219 -6.96 -19.82 -7.82
C LEU A 219 -5.75 -18.87 -8.04
N PRO A 220 -4.76 -19.32 -8.83
CA PRO A 220 -3.64 -18.45 -9.24
C PRO A 220 -4.15 -17.36 -10.19
N ALA A 221 -3.39 -16.25 -10.29
CA ALA A 221 -3.53 -15.35 -11.42
C ALA A 221 -3.03 -16.06 -12.70
N ASP A 222 -3.44 -15.56 -13.87
CA ASP A 222 -2.95 -16.08 -15.14
C ASP A 222 -1.42 -15.96 -15.18
N ALA A 223 -0.72 -17.03 -15.60
CA ALA A 223 0.75 -17.08 -15.68
C ALA A 223 1.32 -16.00 -16.63
N SER A 224 0.55 -15.59 -17.65
CA SER A 224 0.90 -14.49 -18.56
C SER A 224 0.67 -13.11 -17.95
N ASP A 225 -0.02 -13.01 -16.80
CA ASP A 225 -0.25 -11.73 -16.12
C ASP A 225 1.07 -11.17 -15.59
N TRP A 226 1.31 -9.88 -15.82
CA TRP A 226 2.49 -9.18 -15.31
C TRP A 226 2.66 -9.32 -13.78
N ARG A 227 1.56 -9.59 -13.06
CA ARG A 227 1.56 -9.87 -11.61
C ARG A 227 2.24 -11.18 -11.27
N CYS A 228 2.12 -12.20 -12.12
CA CYS A 228 2.85 -13.46 -11.98
C CYS A 228 4.34 -13.27 -12.29
N VAL A 229 4.66 -12.65 -13.41
CA VAL A 229 6.06 -12.41 -13.83
C VAL A 229 6.84 -11.59 -12.79
N SER A 230 6.18 -10.64 -12.11
CA SER A 230 6.78 -9.80 -11.06
C SER A 230 6.55 -10.31 -9.64
N CYS A 231 6.00 -11.50 -9.47
CA CYS A 231 5.67 -12.06 -8.17
C CYS A 231 6.94 -12.41 -7.38
N PRO A 232 7.08 -11.93 -6.14
CA PRO A 232 8.23 -12.30 -5.30
C PRO A 232 8.27 -13.79 -4.92
N LEU A 233 7.15 -14.51 -5.09
CA LEU A 233 7.03 -15.95 -4.84
C LEU A 233 7.13 -16.80 -6.11
N HIS A 234 7.49 -16.19 -7.24
CA HIS A 234 7.58 -16.89 -8.53
C HIS A 234 8.43 -18.18 -8.45
N ALA A 235 9.56 -18.12 -7.75
CA ALA A 235 10.50 -19.26 -7.63
C ALA A 235 9.95 -20.45 -6.85
N VAL A 236 8.90 -20.27 -6.04
CA VAL A 236 8.28 -21.33 -5.21
C VAL A 236 6.83 -21.60 -5.61
N CYS A 237 6.33 -20.92 -6.63
CA CYS A 237 4.98 -21.08 -7.13
C CYS A 237 4.88 -22.27 -8.06
N LEU A 238 3.93 -23.18 -7.80
CA LEU A 238 3.71 -24.38 -8.60
C LEU A 238 3.00 -24.14 -9.95
N TYR A 239 2.54 -22.91 -10.19
CA TYR A 239 1.73 -22.54 -11.37
C TYR A 239 2.49 -21.70 -12.41
N VAL A 240 3.82 -21.62 -12.28
CA VAL A 240 4.67 -20.81 -13.21
C VAL A 240 5.73 -21.69 -13.82
#